data_444c27465d0cb00de37864bc49c0665b
#
_entry.id   444c27465d0cb00de37864bc49c0665b
#
_cell.length_a   1.000
_cell.length_b   1.000
_cell.length_c   1.000
_cell.angle_alpha   90.00
_cell.angle_beta   90.00
_cell.angle_gamma   90.00
#
_symmetry.space_group_name_H-M   'P 1'
#
loop_
_entity.id
_entity.type
_entity.pdbx_description
1 polymer ?
#
loop_
_entity_poly.entity_id
_entity_poly.type
_entity_poly.pdbx_seq_one_letter_code
_entity_poly.pdbx_strand_id
1 'polypeptide(L)'
;TTVVIANDVRRIRQCGVENLRIESPAQAVNHGKALYYALRINGEDCWAKDINAMETMESVGVGGRRITLQQINVVRRALHQGASKPAEFAPNGGQILLDRCSVAGDNIWFVALGGGQTGPIVFLNCSFRGNGRIEGHQRWSTGLLLDNCVLPDGGIDFKNRGSMGSGHGWGTAWSVAWNCVAKSYVNQIPPGTCNWVIGSKGESTPLRRPFNQSGPTLPVGIFDSHNTQVAPQSLYLAQLKERLGESALQAIGYGSTAQLPLPTPSDYAFQGGMQASSELVGRGYNAIHEYMRTLGWDYSEHPNISKNDHYDGVHCEVIFDPILQQYIFKFINHASTEALDSDRGRLLSDRQRNEMKSQTNRNWHHLNGNWNEWQRLEWKFRIPKGFQPTTKFCHLHQLKAQEGNNGAPLITISTRCDENGDNKRVQVIHTGDT
;
A
#
# COMPACT_ATOMS: atom_id res chain seq x y z
N THR A 1 -4.82 25.86 25.81
CA THR A 1 -4.44 25.11 24.60
C THR A 1 -3.03 24.59 24.82
N THR A 2 -2.86 23.29 24.94
CA THR A 2 -1.55 22.68 25.10
C THR A 2 -0.98 22.40 23.70
N VAL A 3 0.18 22.97 23.39
CA VAL A 3 0.93 22.64 22.20
C VAL A 3 1.90 21.51 22.56
N VAL A 4 1.69 20.35 21.98
CA VAL A 4 2.63 19.24 22.11
C VAL A 4 3.54 19.26 20.88
N ILE A 5 4.82 19.51 21.11
CA ILE A 5 5.85 19.33 20.09
C ILE A 5 6.24 17.85 20.17
N ALA A 6 5.84 17.08 19.16
CA ALA A 6 6.32 15.72 19.00
C ALA A 6 7.78 15.78 18.52
N ASN A 7 8.71 15.74 19.46
CA ASN A 7 10.11 15.55 19.13
C ASN A 7 10.32 14.10 18.76
N ASP A 8 10.86 13.90 17.55
CA ASP A 8 11.45 12.67 17.07
C ASP A 8 10.55 11.43 17.02
N VAL A 9 9.47 11.50 16.22
CA VAL A 9 8.84 10.27 15.77
C VAL A 9 9.77 9.65 14.74
N ARG A 10 10.57 8.67 15.16
CA ARG A 10 11.39 7.86 14.25
C ARG A 10 10.45 7.11 13.32
N ARG A 11 10.41 7.52 12.07
CA ARG A 11 9.62 6.86 11.02
C ARG A 11 10.51 6.02 10.15
N ILE A 12 9.98 4.91 9.66
CA ILE A 12 10.57 4.18 8.55
C ILE A 12 10.84 5.14 7.39
N ARG A 13 12.00 5.02 6.77
CA ARG A 13 12.41 5.86 5.63
C ARG A 13 12.95 5.02 4.49
N GLN A 14 12.80 5.54 3.27
CA GLN A 14 13.41 4.98 2.06
C GLN A 14 13.05 3.50 1.84
N CYS A 15 11.79 3.14 2.12
CA CYS A 15 11.28 1.79 1.94
C CYS A 15 10.12 1.80 0.96
N GLY A 16 10.04 0.77 0.14
CA GLY A 16 8.97 0.61 -0.83
C GLY A 16 8.47 -0.81 -0.97
N VAL A 17 7.28 -0.94 -1.55
CA VAL A 17 6.63 -2.21 -1.86
C VAL A 17 6.16 -2.15 -3.29
N GLU A 18 6.52 -3.13 -4.11
CA GLU A 18 6.21 -3.14 -5.54
C GLU A 18 5.71 -4.51 -6.01
N ASN A 19 4.94 -4.49 -7.11
CA ASN A 19 4.55 -5.70 -7.85
C ASN A 19 3.78 -6.73 -7.02
N LEU A 20 2.75 -6.29 -6.27
CA LEU A 20 1.92 -7.17 -5.46
C LEU A 20 0.49 -7.27 -6.00
N ARG A 21 -0.07 -8.46 -5.88
CA ARG A 21 -1.51 -8.69 -5.96
C ARG A 21 -2.03 -9.17 -4.61
N ILE A 22 -2.99 -8.44 -4.06
CA ILE A 22 -3.63 -8.73 -2.78
C ILE A 22 -5.11 -8.96 -3.07
N GLU A 23 -5.63 -10.09 -2.65
CA GLU A 23 -7.01 -10.48 -2.90
C GLU A 23 -7.67 -10.95 -1.60
N SER A 24 -8.80 -10.34 -1.26
CA SER A 24 -9.67 -10.76 -0.14
C SER A 24 -10.89 -11.50 -0.69
N PRO A 25 -11.55 -12.33 0.11
CA PRO A 25 -12.84 -12.89 -0.28
C PRO A 25 -13.86 -11.79 -0.55
N ALA A 26 -14.57 -11.88 -1.67
CA ALA A 26 -15.63 -10.94 -2.00
C ALA A 26 -16.79 -11.10 -1.01
N GLN A 27 -17.12 -10.04 -0.28
CA GLN A 27 -18.23 -10.04 0.66
C GLN A 27 -18.86 -8.66 0.78
N ALA A 28 -20.18 -8.63 0.91
CA ALA A 28 -20.88 -7.42 1.30
C ALA A 28 -20.57 -7.12 2.77
N VAL A 29 -20.11 -5.91 3.05
CA VAL A 29 -19.71 -5.49 4.39
C VAL A 29 -20.53 -4.29 4.83
N ASN A 30 -20.87 -4.25 6.09
CA ASN A 30 -21.41 -3.07 6.74
C ASN A 30 -20.37 -2.47 7.70
N HIS A 31 -20.63 -1.30 8.23
CA HIS A 31 -19.69 -0.57 9.10
C HIS A 31 -19.26 -1.33 10.37
N GLY A 32 -20.00 -2.32 10.81
CA GLY A 32 -19.66 -3.11 11.99
C GLY A 32 -18.71 -4.27 11.72
N LYS A 33 -18.32 -4.49 10.47
CA LYS A 33 -17.39 -5.56 10.12
C LYS A 33 -15.96 -5.06 9.96
N ALA A 34 -15.03 -5.96 10.17
CA ALA A 34 -13.62 -5.66 10.07
C ALA A 34 -13.18 -5.20 8.67
N LEU A 35 -12.20 -4.32 8.66
CA LEU A 35 -11.64 -3.72 7.46
C LEU A 35 -10.52 -4.62 6.91
N TYR A 36 -10.49 -4.79 5.60
CA TYR A 36 -9.50 -5.62 4.89
C TYR A 36 -8.54 -4.72 4.11
N TYR A 37 -7.59 -4.13 4.82
CA TYR A 37 -6.57 -3.30 4.19
C TYR A 37 -5.70 -4.10 3.22
N ALA A 38 -5.39 -3.52 2.07
CA ALA A 38 -4.36 -4.03 1.20
C ALA A 38 -2.99 -3.49 1.60
N LEU A 39 -2.90 -2.17 1.84
CA LEU A 39 -1.64 -1.49 2.07
C LEU A 39 -1.79 -0.41 3.12
N ARG A 40 -0.85 -0.37 4.06
CA ARG A 40 -0.69 0.74 4.98
C ARG A 40 0.77 1.17 5.04
N ILE A 41 1.03 2.43 4.68
CA ILE A 41 2.36 3.04 4.73
C ILE A 41 2.31 4.18 5.73
N ASN A 42 3.18 4.13 6.73
CA ASN A 42 3.38 5.21 7.69
C ASN A 42 4.88 5.50 7.81
N GLY A 43 5.39 6.38 6.97
CA GLY A 43 6.81 6.59 6.85
C GLY A 43 7.19 7.94 6.26
N GLU A 44 8.47 8.07 5.90
CA GLU A 44 9.03 9.19 5.15
C GLU A 44 9.85 8.68 3.97
N ASP A 45 9.77 9.38 2.83
CA ASP A 45 10.51 9.00 1.62
C ASP A 45 10.23 7.55 1.18
N CYS A 46 8.97 7.11 1.34
CA CYS A 46 8.53 5.76 1.06
C CYS A 46 7.68 5.70 -0.22
N TRP A 47 7.54 4.49 -0.78
CA TRP A 47 6.71 4.33 -1.98
C TRP A 47 5.98 2.99 -2.03
N ALA A 48 4.97 2.93 -2.88
CA ALA A 48 4.38 1.70 -3.36
C ALA A 48 4.10 1.81 -4.85
N LYS A 49 4.33 0.73 -5.59
CA LYS A 49 4.18 0.73 -7.04
C LYS A 49 3.65 -0.60 -7.57
N ASP A 50 2.83 -0.54 -8.64
CA ASP A 50 2.30 -1.71 -9.35
C ASP A 50 1.60 -2.71 -8.41
N ILE A 51 0.62 -2.23 -7.63
CA ILE A 51 -0.14 -3.06 -6.69
C ILE A 51 -1.58 -3.20 -7.16
N ASN A 52 -2.07 -4.43 -7.22
CA ASN A 52 -3.45 -4.76 -7.50
C ASN A 52 -4.14 -5.28 -6.23
N ALA A 53 -5.12 -4.53 -5.72
CA ALA A 53 -5.91 -4.87 -4.54
C ALA A 53 -7.33 -5.26 -4.97
N MET A 54 -7.72 -6.50 -4.68
CA MET A 54 -9.00 -7.06 -5.10
C MET A 54 -9.87 -7.36 -3.88
N GLU A 55 -11.11 -6.85 -3.87
CA GLU A 55 -12.10 -7.06 -2.80
C GLU A 55 -11.61 -6.67 -1.38
N THR A 56 -10.55 -5.89 -1.29
CA THR A 56 -10.09 -5.26 -0.04
C THR A 56 -10.99 -4.08 0.32
N MET A 57 -10.91 -3.58 1.53
CA MET A 57 -11.77 -2.51 2.04
C MET A 57 -10.96 -1.52 2.87
N GLU A 58 -11.19 -0.23 2.66
CA GLU A 58 -10.25 0.83 3.08
C GLU A 58 -8.83 0.49 2.62
N SER A 59 -8.73 0.15 1.36
CA SER A 59 -7.66 -0.63 0.78
C SER A 59 -6.28 -0.03 0.99
N VAL A 60 -6.14 1.30 0.89
CA VAL A 60 -4.84 1.97 0.90
C VAL A 60 -4.83 3.13 1.89
N GLY A 61 -4.21 2.93 3.02
CA GLY A 61 -3.96 3.96 4.02
C GLY A 61 -2.52 4.48 3.93
N VAL A 62 -2.35 5.80 3.92
CA VAL A 62 -1.03 6.45 3.85
C VAL A 62 -0.91 7.47 4.95
N GLY A 63 0.14 7.37 5.76
CA GLY A 63 0.50 8.35 6.77
C GLY A 63 1.96 8.77 6.65
N GLY A 64 2.27 10.01 7.01
CA GLY A 64 3.66 10.48 7.01
C GLY A 64 3.97 11.54 5.96
N ARG A 65 5.17 11.50 5.38
CA ARG A 65 5.66 12.58 4.50
C ARG A 65 6.47 12.03 3.32
N ARG A 66 6.38 12.72 2.18
CA ARG A 66 7.12 12.39 0.94
C ARG A 66 6.92 10.93 0.55
N ILE A 67 5.64 10.57 0.35
CA ILE A 67 5.23 9.22 -0.03
C ILE A 67 4.67 9.26 -1.44
N THR A 68 5.13 8.34 -2.28
CA THR A 68 4.64 8.18 -3.65
C THR A 68 3.95 6.84 -3.81
N LEU A 69 2.70 6.87 -4.25
CA LEU A 69 1.95 5.70 -4.69
C LEU A 69 1.79 5.79 -6.21
N GLN A 70 2.22 4.77 -6.93
CA GLN A 70 2.16 4.76 -8.38
C GLN A 70 1.50 3.48 -8.89
N GLN A 71 0.50 3.61 -9.76
CA GLN A 71 -0.18 2.46 -10.37
C GLN A 71 -0.75 1.48 -9.33
N ILE A 72 -1.42 2.01 -8.31
CA ILE A 72 -2.16 1.19 -7.34
C ILE A 72 -3.59 1.05 -7.84
N ASN A 73 -4.02 -0.17 -8.11
CA ASN A 73 -5.33 -0.46 -8.64
C ASN A 73 -6.19 -1.20 -7.61
N VAL A 74 -7.32 -0.62 -7.26
CA VAL A 74 -8.29 -1.21 -6.33
C VAL A 74 -9.53 -1.61 -7.10
N VAL A 75 -9.94 -2.87 -6.99
CA VAL A 75 -11.17 -3.36 -7.62
C VAL A 75 -12.06 -3.99 -6.56
N ARG A 76 -13.29 -3.49 -6.47
CA ARG A 76 -14.30 -3.98 -5.55
C ARG A 76 -15.61 -4.26 -6.30
N ARG A 77 -16.04 -5.50 -6.33
CA ARG A 77 -17.29 -5.94 -6.97
C ARG A 77 -18.42 -6.12 -5.95
N ALA A 78 -18.05 -6.53 -4.72
CA ALA A 78 -19.04 -6.70 -3.66
C ALA A 78 -19.56 -5.34 -3.19
N LEU A 79 -20.88 -5.18 -3.18
CA LEU A 79 -21.52 -3.94 -2.78
C LEU A 79 -21.46 -3.74 -1.27
N HIS A 80 -21.07 -2.55 -0.85
CA HIS A 80 -21.18 -2.14 0.53
C HIS A 80 -22.65 -1.88 0.91
N GLN A 81 -23.05 -2.36 2.08
CA GLN A 81 -24.38 -2.13 2.63
C GLN A 81 -24.31 -1.22 3.85
N GLY A 82 -25.16 -0.20 3.88
CA GLY A 82 -25.22 0.74 4.99
C GLY A 82 -24.77 2.16 4.66
N ALA A 83 -24.88 3.04 5.66
CA ALA A 83 -24.63 4.47 5.48
C ALA A 83 -23.14 4.83 5.52
N SER A 84 -22.35 4.12 6.34
CA SER A 84 -20.92 4.32 6.43
C SER A 84 -20.19 3.47 5.39
N LYS A 85 -19.57 4.14 4.44
CA LYS A 85 -18.92 3.50 3.30
C LYS A 85 -17.42 3.42 3.54
N PRO A 86 -16.73 2.38 3.04
CA PRO A 86 -15.27 2.33 3.06
C PRO A 86 -14.67 3.43 2.16
N ALA A 87 -13.51 3.93 2.54
CA ALA A 87 -12.70 4.85 1.74
C ALA A 87 -11.49 4.09 1.19
N GLU A 88 -11.46 3.87 -0.12
CA GLU A 88 -10.42 3.01 -0.70
C GLU A 88 -9.04 3.64 -0.67
N PHE A 89 -8.92 4.95 -0.89
CA PHE A 89 -7.70 5.70 -0.61
C PHE A 89 -7.92 6.65 0.58
N ALA A 90 -7.12 6.50 1.62
CA ALA A 90 -7.15 7.33 2.82
C ALA A 90 -5.75 7.93 3.10
N PRO A 91 -5.32 8.96 2.32
CA PRO A 91 -4.05 9.62 2.59
C PRO A 91 -4.17 10.59 3.76
N ASN A 92 -3.25 10.44 4.73
CA ASN A 92 -3.18 11.24 5.94
C ASN A 92 -1.73 11.69 6.18
N GLY A 93 -1.43 12.93 5.85
CA GLY A 93 -0.08 13.45 5.98
C GLY A 93 0.20 14.61 5.05
N GLY A 94 1.43 14.74 4.61
CA GLY A 94 1.84 15.81 3.70
C GLY A 94 2.89 15.37 2.68
N GLN A 95 2.93 16.05 1.53
CA GLN A 95 3.81 15.72 0.42
C GLN A 95 3.56 14.28 -0.08
N ILE A 96 2.29 13.94 -0.32
CA ILE A 96 1.87 12.62 -0.79
C ILE A 96 1.43 12.74 -2.24
N LEU A 97 1.99 11.89 -3.10
CA LEU A 97 1.63 11.77 -4.51
C LEU A 97 0.99 10.41 -4.77
N LEU A 98 -0.21 10.41 -5.35
CA LEU A 98 -0.85 9.23 -5.92
C LEU A 98 -0.91 9.44 -7.44
N ASP A 99 -0.12 8.66 -8.17
CA ASP A 99 0.07 8.81 -9.61
C ASP A 99 -0.47 7.62 -10.37
N ARG A 100 -1.35 7.85 -11.35
CA ARG A 100 -1.96 6.81 -12.18
C ARG A 100 -2.59 5.68 -11.36
N CYS A 101 -3.16 6.01 -10.20
CA CYS A 101 -3.89 5.08 -9.36
C CYS A 101 -5.34 4.95 -9.83
N SER A 102 -5.98 3.83 -9.52
CA SER A 102 -7.38 3.62 -9.90
C SER A 102 -8.20 2.92 -8.82
N VAL A 103 -9.51 3.21 -8.82
CA VAL A 103 -10.51 2.47 -8.05
C VAL A 103 -11.67 2.12 -8.96
N ALA A 104 -12.16 0.90 -8.87
CA ALA A 104 -13.40 0.47 -9.50
C ALA A 104 -14.32 -0.20 -8.47
N GLY A 105 -15.52 0.37 -8.28
CA GLY A 105 -16.52 -0.16 -7.34
C GLY A 105 -17.61 0.84 -7.03
N ASP A 106 -18.75 0.32 -6.61
CA ASP A 106 -19.93 1.12 -6.28
C ASP A 106 -20.15 1.23 -4.78
N ASN A 107 -20.87 2.27 -4.38
CA ASN A 107 -21.27 2.55 -3.01
C ASN A 107 -20.13 2.67 -2.01
N ILE A 108 -19.02 3.27 -2.43
CA ILE A 108 -17.80 3.50 -1.66
C ILE A 108 -17.37 4.96 -1.70
N TRP A 109 -16.42 5.37 -0.86
CA TRP A 109 -15.63 6.57 -1.08
C TRP A 109 -14.39 6.18 -1.89
N PHE A 110 -14.16 6.81 -3.01
CA PHE A 110 -12.90 6.62 -3.75
C PHE A 110 -11.73 7.13 -2.93
N VAL A 111 -11.91 8.33 -2.37
CA VAL A 111 -10.93 8.99 -1.51
C VAL A 111 -11.65 9.67 -0.37
N ALA A 112 -11.12 9.51 0.84
CA ALA A 112 -11.53 10.30 1.99
C ALA A 112 -10.31 10.77 2.79
N LEU A 113 -10.19 12.08 2.97
CA LEU A 113 -9.12 12.66 3.78
C LEU A 113 -9.54 12.74 5.24
N GLY A 114 -8.63 12.37 6.15
CA GLY A 114 -8.83 12.55 7.58
C GLY A 114 -8.76 14.01 8.02
N GLY A 115 -9.12 14.28 9.27
CA GLY A 115 -9.09 15.63 9.84
C GLY A 115 -7.69 16.19 10.03
N GLY A 116 -7.55 17.52 9.86
CA GLY A 116 -6.31 18.23 10.15
C GLY A 116 -5.14 17.96 9.20
N GLN A 117 -5.40 17.38 8.04
CA GLN A 117 -4.35 17.15 7.04
C GLN A 117 -3.90 18.48 6.42
N THR A 118 -2.59 18.67 6.36
CA THR A 118 -2.03 19.93 5.88
C THR A 118 -1.53 19.89 4.43
N GLY A 119 -1.51 18.72 3.81
CA GLY A 119 -1.05 18.56 2.44
C GLY A 119 0.43 18.91 2.22
N PRO A 120 0.86 19.14 0.97
CA PRO A 120 0.08 18.85 -0.23
C PRO A 120 -0.18 17.35 -0.40
N ILE A 121 -1.38 17.02 -0.88
CA ILE A 121 -1.76 15.68 -1.29
C ILE A 121 -2.22 15.77 -2.74
N VAL A 122 -1.59 15.03 -3.64
CA VAL A 122 -1.84 15.12 -5.07
C VAL A 122 -2.32 13.78 -5.61
N PHE A 123 -3.44 13.79 -6.32
CA PHE A 123 -3.87 12.70 -7.19
C PHE A 123 -3.64 13.13 -8.63
N LEU A 124 -2.68 12.50 -9.29
CA LEU A 124 -2.25 12.82 -10.63
C LEU A 124 -2.69 11.72 -11.61
N ASN A 125 -3.44 12.10 -12.65
CA ASN A 125 -3.91 11.18 -13.70
C ASN A 125 -4.59 9.91 -13.15
N CYS A 126 -5.31 10.03 -12.04
CA CYS A 126 -6.02 8.91 -11.42
C CYS A 126 -7.40 8.70 -12.06
N SER A 127 -7.86 7.44 -12.06
CA SER A 127 -9.16 7.07 -12.64
C SER A 127 -10.04 6.31 -11.65
N PHE A 128 -11.32 6.69 -11.62
CA PHE A 128 -12.27 6.11 -10.68
C PHE A 128 -13.54 5.71 -11.42
N ARG A 129 -13.98 4.48 -11.27
CA ARG A 129 -15.18 3.93 -11.90
C ARG A 129 -16.19 3.49 -10.85
N GLY A 130 -17.44 3.90 -11.04
CA GLY A 130 -18.56 3.67 -10.13
C GLY A 130 -19.10 4.96 -9.53
N ASN A 131 -20.12 4.85 -8.68
CA ASN A 131 -20.88 5.97 -8.13
C ASN A 131 -20.22 6.62 -6.90
N GLY A 132 -18.94 6.32 -6.64
CA GLY A 132 -18.21 6.80 -5.48
C GLY A 132 -17.89 8.30 -5.54
N ARG A 133 -17.30 8.80 -4.47
CA ARG A 133 -16.95 10.22 -4.34
C ARG A 133 -15.54 10.41 -3.82
N ILE A 134 -14.94 11.53 -4.17
CA ILE A 134 -13.70 12.06 -3.60
C ILE A 134 -14.08 13.21 -2.69
N GLU A 135 -13.72 13.14 -1.40
CA GLU A 135 -14.03 14.20 -0.46
C GLU A 135 -12.96 14.43 0.60
N GLY A 136 -12.87 15.67 1.09
CA GLY A 136 -12.35 15.94 2.42
C GLY A 136 -13.35 15.43 3.44
N HIS A 137 -13.05 14.31 4.09
CA HIS A 137 -14.06 13.62 4.89
C HIS A 137 -14.47 14.39 6.13
N GLN A 138 -13.52 15.00 6.83
CA GLN A 138 -13.80 15.73 8.06
C GLN A 138 -12.70 16.74 8.45
N ARG A 139 -13.12 17.76 9.17
CA ARG A 139 -12.31 18.64 10.03
C ARG A 139 -11.05 19.21 9.39
N TRP A 140 -11.26 20.04 8.36
CA TRP A 140 -10.21 20.91 7.85
C TRP A 140 -8.96 20.18 7.29
N SER A 141 -9.14 19.29 6.35
CA SER A 141 -8.02 18.93 5.49
C SER A 141 -7.73 20.08 4.52
N THR A 142 -6.46 20.29 4.20
CA THR A 142 -6.02 21.36 3.29
C THR A 142 -5.01 20.86 2.27
N GLY A 143 -4.88 21.58 1.13
CA GLY A 143 -3.85 21.32 0.14
C GLY A 143 -4.04 20.03 -0.67
N LEU A 144 -5.31 19.67 -0.97
CA LEU A 144 -5.63 18.61 -1.92
C LEU A 144 -5.59 19.16 -3.34
N LEU A 145 -4.84 18.48 -4.22
CA LEU A 145 -4.87 18.71 -5.66
C LEU A 145 -5.36 17.41 -6.34
N LEU A 146 -6.48 17.51 -7.04
CA LEU A 146 -6.93 16.50 -8.00
C LEU A 146 -6.52 17.02 -9.38
N ASP A 147 -5.55 16.40 -10.01
CA ASP A 147 -4.95 16.85 -11.25
C ASP A 147 -5.24 15.85 -12.37
N ASN A 148 -6.06 16.27 -13.31
CA ASN A 148 -6.43 15.45 -14.47
C ASN A 148 -7.06 14.10 -14.07
N CYS A 149 -7.86 14.07 -12.99
CA CYS A 149 -8.55 12.88 -12.52
C CYS A 149 -9.86 12.64 -13.30
N VAL A 150 -10.21 11.36 -13.53
CA VAL A 150 -11.40 10.99 -14.31
C VAL A 150 -12.31 10.09 -13.47
N LEU A 151 -13.54 10.53 -13.22
CA LEU A 151 -14.59 9.80 -12.47
C LEU A 151 -15.99 10.08 -13.06
N PRO A 152 -16.30 9.57 -14.25
CA PRO A 152 -17.46 9.97 -15.04
C PRO A 152 -18.82 9.66 -14.37
N ASP A 153 -18.87 8.67 -13.47
CA ASP A 153 -20.06 8.28 -12.73
C ASP A 153 -20.05 8.73 -11.26
N GLY A 154 -18.93 9.25 -10.81
CA GLY A 154 -18.67 9.69 -9.44
C GLY A 154 -18.64 11.21 -9.29
N GLY A 155 -18.34 11.69 -8.08
CA GLY A 155 -18.30 13.12 -7.82
C GLY A 155 -17.15 13.58 -6.93
N ILE A 156 -16.86 14.88 -7.03
CA ILE A 156 -15.88 15.59 -6.22
C ILE A 156 -16.59 16.55 -5.28
N ASP A 157 -16.31 16.41 -3.98
CA ASP A 157 -17.01 17.13 -2.93
C ASP A 157 -16.05 17.95 -2.05
N PHE A 158 -15.97 19.24 -2.28
CA PHE A 158 -15.37 20.22 -1.39
C PHE A 158 -16.48 20.93 -0.60
N LYS A 159 -16.91 20.29 0.51
CA LYS A 159 -18.15 20.69 1.19
C LYS A 159 -18.07 20.71 2.71
N ASN A 160 -19.03 21.39 3.31
CA ASN A 160 -19.34 21.26 4.72
C ASN A 160 -20.23 20.03 4.94
N ARG A 161 -19.84 19.15 5.82
CA ARG A 161 -20.62 17.96 6.21
C ARG A 161 -21.42 18.14 7.49
N GLY A 162 -21.35 19.31 8.10
CA GLY A 162 -22.17 19.69 9.26
C GLY A 162 -22.04 18.71 10.43
N SER A 163 -23.17 18.27 10.94
CA SER A 163 -23.26 17.37 12.10
C SER A 163 -23.11 15.88 11.76
N MET A 164 -22.81 15.51 10.50
CA MET A 164 -22.61 14.10 10.14
C MET A 164 -21.57 13.43 11.00
N GLY A 165 -21.79 12.15 11.31
CA GLY A 165 -20.91 11.36 12.15
C GLY A 165 -20.68 12.03 13.52
N SER A 166 -19.46 12.29 13.87
CA SER A 166 -19.06 12.98 15.11
C SER A 166 -18.95 14.50 14.98
N GLY A 167 -19.74 15.11 14.06
CA GLY A 167 -19.63 16.52 13.72
C GLY A 167 -18.47 16.79 12.79
N HIS A 168 -18.61 16.37 11.53
CA HIS A 168 -17.52 16.43 10.55
C HIS A 168 -17.18 17.85 10.12
N GLY A 169 -18.16 18.75 10.09
CA GLY A 169 -17.97 20.16 9.75
C GLY A 169 -17.40 20.35 8.36
N TRP A 170 -16.54 21.33 8.19
CA TRP A 170 -15.84 21.57 6.94
C TRP A 170 -14.86 20.45 6.62
N GLY A 171 -15.05 19.81 5.49
CA GLY A 171 -14.21 18.69 5.07
C GLY A 171 -12.84 19.14 4.57
N THR A 172 -12.83 20.14 3.70
CA THR A 172 -11.59 20.60 3.07
C THR A 172 -11.58 22.09 2.75
N ALA A 173 -10.38 22.67 2.71
CA ALA A 173 -10.09 24.04 2.30
C ALA A 173 -8.80 24.06 1.47
N TRP A 174 -8.60 25.12 0.67
CA TRP A 174 -7.43 25.26 -0.19
C TRP A 174 -7.22 24.04 -1.10
N SER A 175 -8.33 23.51 -1.64
CA SER A 175 -8.33 22.34 -2.51
C SER A 175 -8.64 22.74 -3.94
N VAL A 176 -8.02 22.03 -4.88
CA VAL A 176 -8.12 22.30 -6.32
C VAL A 176 -8.49 21.01 -7.07
N ALA A 177 -9.48 21.11 -7.96
CA ALA A 177 -9.70 20.14 -9.03
C ALA A 177 -9.29 20.82 -10.35
N TRP A 178 -8.23 20.31 -10.97
CA TRP A 178 -7.64 20.85 -12.19
C TRP A 178 -7.85 19.90 -13.36
N ASN A 179 -8.51 20.36 -14.42
CA ASN A 179 -8.82 19.60 -15.63
C ASN A 179 -9.43 18.21 -15.39
N CYS A 180 -10.17 18.06 -14.30
CA CYS A 180 -10.83 16.80 -13.95
C CYS A 180 -12.11 16.58 -14.77
N VAL A 181 -12.51 15.31 -14.88
CA VAL A 181 -13.82 14.91 -15.42
C VAL A 181 -14.58 14.17 -14.33
N ALA A 182 -15.72 14.71 -13.89
CA ALA A 182 -16.58 14.06 -12.90
C ALA A 182 -18.05 14.20 -13.31
N LYS A 183 -18.90 13.31 -12.80
CA LYS A 183 -20.35 13.45 -12.98
C LYS A 183 -20.86 14.74 -12.34
N SER A 184 -20.35 15.03 -11.12
CA SER A 184 -20.79 16.20 -10.38
C SER A 184 -19.71 16.77 -9.45
N TYR A 185 -19.81 18.07 -9.20
CA TYR A 185 -18.96 18.81 -8.27
C TYR A 185 -19.83 19.50 -7.22
N VAL A 186 -19.50 19.32 -5.95
CA VAL A 186 -19.94 20.19 -4.87
C VAL A 186 -18.73 21.01 -4.44
N ASN A 187 -18.76 22.32 -4.64
CA ASN A 187 -17.65 23.19 -4.31
C ASN A 187 -18.17 24.36 -3.45
N GLN A 188 -17.75 24.39 -2.18
CA GLN A 188 -18.17 25.41 -1.21
C GLN A 188 -16.97 26.18 -0.68
N ILE A 189 -17.21 27.40 -0.21
CA ILE A 189 -16.18 28.27 0.39
C ILE A 189 -16.21 28.12 1.91
N PRO A 190 -15.17 27.53 2.53
CA PRO A 190 -15.00 27.57 3.97
C PRO A 190 -14.66 28.98 4.47
N PRO A 191 -14.95 29.35 5.71
CA PRO A 191 -14.61 30.66 6.26
C PRO A 191 -13.12 30.99 6.15
N GLY A 192 -12.78 32.16 5.59
CA GLY A 192 -11.41 32.65 5.45
C GLY A 192 -10.53 31.88 4.44
N THR A 193 -11.12 31.04 3.61
CA THR A 193 -10.39 30.23 2.63
C THR A 193 -11.12 30.17 1.29
N CYS A 194 -10.66 29.28 0.40
CA CYS A 194 -11.36 28.99 -0.85
C CYS A 194 -11.08 27.55 -1.30
N ASN A 195 -11.92 27.05 -2.21
CA ASN A 195 -11.69 25.85 -3.02
C ASN A 195 -11.95 26.18 -4.49
N TRP A 196 -11.26 25.50 -5.39
CA TRP A 196 -11.29 25.78 -6.84
C TRP A 196 -11.61 24.54 -7.65
N VAL A 197 -12.42 24.73 -8.68
CA VAL A 197 -12.67 23.78 -9.76
C VAL A 197 -12.33 24.48 -11.07
N ILE A 198 -11.21 24.13 -11.67
CA ILE A 198 -10.61 24.85 -12.81
C ILE A 198 -10.49 23.91 -14.00
N GLY A 199 -10.98 24.33 -15.18
CA GLY A 199 -10.87 23.57 -16.41
C GLY A 199 -11.63 22.23 -16.42
N SER A 200 -12.38 21.96 -15.39
CA SER A 200 -12.96 20.64 -15.11
C SER A 200 -14.36 20.49 -15.71
N LYS A 201 -14.69 19.27 -16.17
CA LYS A 201 -15.95 18.93 -16.85
C LYS A 201 -16.89 18.16 -15.96
N GLY A 202 -18.17 18.54 -15.96
CA GLY A 202 -19.26 17.87 -15.23
C GLY A 202 -20.27 18.83 -14.65
N GLU A 203 -21.24 18.32 -13.93
CA GLU A 203 -22.32 19.11 -13.36
C GLU A 203 -21.87 19.83 -12.08
N SER A 204 -22.09 21.14 -12.02
CA SER A 204 -21.97 21.88 -10.76
C SER A 204 -23.24 21.70 -9.95
N THR A 205 -23.16 20.97 -8.85
CA THR A 205 -24.29 20.69 -7.97
C THR A 205 -24.22 21.57 -6.73
N PRO A 206 -25.05 22.60 -6.60
CA PRO A 206 -25.06 23.43 -5.42
C PRO A 206 -25.68 22.68 -4.25
N LEU A 207 -24.86 22.26 -3.29
CA LEU A 207 -25.37 21.75 -2.03
C LEU A 207 -25.67 22.91 -1.10
N ARG A 208 -26.94 23.30 -1.02
CA ARG A 208 -27.40 24.51 -0.34
C ARG A 208 -27.30 24.42 1.19
N ARG A 209 -27.21 23.23 1.75
CA ARG A 209 -27.21 23.02 3.21
C ARG A 209 -26.19 21.98 3.62
N PRO A 210 -25.58 22.08 4.80
CA PRO A 210 -24.91 20.97 5.40
C PRO A 210 -25.86 19.77 5.48
N PHE A 211 -25.37 18.59 5.25
CA PHE A 211 -26.16 17.37 5.26
C PHE A 211 -26.99 17.26 6.56
N ASN A 212 -28.31 17.03 6.41
CA ASN A 212 -29.29 16.93 7.52
C ASN A 212 -29.41 18.17 8.42
N GLN A 213 -29.04 19.35 7.97
CA GLN A 213 -29.21 20.58 8.75
C GLN A 213 -30.09 21.60 8.05
N SER A 214 -30.92 22.30 8.83
CA SER A 214 -31.68 23.48 8.43
C SER A 214 -30.80 24.73 8.58
N GLY A 215 -29.77 24.86 7.77
CA GLY A 215 -28.86 26.00 7.82
C GLY A 215 -29.02 26.93 6.61
N PRO A 216 -28.33 28.09 6.62
CA PRO A 216 -28.32 28.97 5.47
C PRO A 216 -27.59 28.31 4.28
N THR A 217 -27.84 28.81 3.09
CA THR A 217 -27.11 28.44 1.88
C THR A 217 -25.64 28.79 2.07
N LEU A 218 -24.75 27.81 1.85
CA LEU A 218 -23.32 28.04 1.92
C LEU A 218 -22.79 28.63 0.62
N PRO A 219 -21.81 29.54 0.67
CA PRO A 219 -21.22 30.12 -0.53
C PRO A 219 -20.61 29.06 -1.44
N VAL A 220 -20.80 29.23 -2.73
CA VAL A 220 -20.19 28.37 -3.77
C VAL A 220 -18.75 28.79 -3.97
N GLY A 221 -17.86 27.80 -4.07
CA GLY A 221 -16.45 27.99 -4.38
C GLY A 221 -16.20 28.47 -5.81
N ILE A 222 -14.97 28.69 -6.15
CA ILE A 222 -14.62 29.21 -7.47
C ILE A 222 -14.71 28.09 -8.50
N PHE A 223 -15.49 28.35 -9.57
CA PHE A 223 -15.46 27.61 -10.81
C PHE A 223 -14.84 28.50 -11.87
N ASP A 224 -13.73 28.08 -12.44
CA ASP A 224 -13.05 28.79 -13.53
C ASP A 224 -12.96 27.90 -14.75
N SER A 225 -13.25 28.45 -15.92
CA SER A 225 -13.23 27.71 -17.19
C SER A 225 -14.01 26.39 -17.13
N HIS A 226 -15.15 26.40 -16.41
CA HIS A 226 -15.94 25.19 -16.19
C HIS A 226 -16.41 24.57 -17.50
N ASN A 227 -16.24 23.25 -17.65
CA ASN A 227 -16.45 22.47 -18.87
C ASN A 227 -15.46 22.74 -20.03
N THR A 228 -14.44 23.56 -19.82
CA THR A 228 -13.43 23.88 -20.83
C THR A 228 -12.04 23.67 -20.23
N GLN A 229 -11.29 22.69 -20.74
CA GLN A 229 -9.95 22.42 -20.25
C GLN A 229 -9.02 23.65 -20.42
N VAL A 230 -8.12 23.81 -19.46
CA VAL A 230 -7.14 24.90 -19.42
C VAL A 230 -5.72 24.37 -19.58
N ALA A 231 -4.81 25.26 -19.99
CA ALA A 231 -3.37 24.99 -19.98
C ALA A 231 -2.74 25.47 -18.66
N PRO A 232 -1.73 24.76 -18.14
CA PRO A 232 -1.19 23.50 -18.64
C PRO A 232 -2.15 22.34 -18.41
N GLN A 233 -2.02 21.24 -19.16
CA GLN A 233 -2.88 20.07 -19.00
C GLN A 233 -2.82 19.51 -17.58
N SER A 234 -1.64 19.44 -16.98
CA SER A 234 -1.41 19.08 -15.59
C SER A 234 -0.70 20.19 -14.85
N LEU A 235 -1.32 20.67 -13.78
CA LEU A 235 -0.74 21.70 -12.91
C LEU A 235 0.47 21.15 -12.16
N TYR A 236 0.37 19.94 -11.62
CA TYR A 236 1.46 19.31 -10.87
C TYR A 236 2.71 19.10 -11.73
N LEU A 237 2.55 18.56 -12.94
CA LEU A 237 3.68 18.31 -13.83
C LEU A 237 4.33 19.63 -14.29
N ALA A 238 3.54 20.66 -14.58
CA ALA A 238 4.07 21.98 -14.92
C ALA A 238 4.90 22.57 -13.78
N GLN A 239 4.38 22.55 -12.55
CA GLN A 239 5.09 23.01 -11.36
C GLN A 239 6.32 22.18 -11.05
N LEU A 240 6.28 20.87 -11.24
CA LEU A 240 7.42 19.98 -11.04
C LEU A 240 8.55 20.31 -12.02
N LYS A 241 8.19 20.49 -13.30
CA LYS A 241 9.12 20.90 -14.35
C LYS A 241 9.76 22.25 -14.06
N GLU A 242 8.94 23.23 -13.67
CA GLU A 242 9.42 24.58 -13.33
C GLU A 242 10.44 24.57 -12.17
N ARG A 243 10.18 23.78 -11.14
CA ARG A 243 11.02 23.73 -9.94
C ARG A 243 12.28 22.88 -10.09
N LEU A 244 12.18 21.73 -10.75
CA LEU A 244 13.21 20.68 -10.74
C LEU A 244 13.67 20.26 -12.14
N GLY A 245 13.12 20.85 -13.19
CA GLY A 245 13.49 20.57 -14.58
C GLY A 245 12.85 19.30 -15.16
N GLU A 246 13.20 19.03 -16.41
CA GLU A 246 12.66 17.89 -17.18
C GLU A 246 13.04 16.53 -16.58
N SER A 247 14.21 16.42 -15.98
CA SER A 247 14.68 15.19 -15.33
C SER A 247 13.75 14.71 -14.21
N ALA A 248 13.11 15.64 -13.51
CA ALA A 248 12.15 15.27 -12.47
C ALA A 248 10.86 14.66 -13.06
N LEU A 249 10.42 15.14 -14.23
CA LEU A 249 9.30 14.50 -14.95
C LEU A 249 9.66 13.11 -15.40
N GLN A 250 10.87 12.92 -15.93
CA GLN A 250 11.37 11.63 -16.38
C GLN A 250 11.45 10.62 -15.21
N ALA A 251 11.91 11.08 -14.04
CA ALA A 251 12.04 10.24 -12.84
C ALA A 251 10.71 9.63 -12.36
N ILE A 252 9.59 10.31 -12.63
CA ILE A 252 8.25 9.79 -12.30
C ILE A 252 7.52 9.19 -13.51
N GLY A 253 8.24 8.99 -14.63
CA GLY A 253 7.71 8.38 -15.86
C GLY A 253 6.84 9.30 -16.70
N TYR A 254 7.10 10.61 -16.67
CA TYR A 254 6.55 11.65 -17.55
C TYR A 254 7.69 12.36 -18.29
N GLY A 255 7.48 12.63 -19.54
CA GLY A 255 8.49 13.29 -20.38
C GLY A 255 8.89 12.44 -21.56
N SER A 256 9.65 13.02 -22.49
CA SER A 256 10.16 12.34 -23.65
C SER A 256 10.93 11.08 -23.26
N THR A 257 10.69 9.99 -23.95
CA THR A 257 11.07 8.61 -23.68
C THR A 257 12.58 8.28 -23.65
N ALA A 258 13.42 9.19 -23.23
CA ALA A 258 14.68 8.80 -22.64
C ALA A 258 14.37 8.36 -21.21
N GLN A 259 14.08 7.08 -21.00
CA GLN A 259 14.15 6.50 -19.67
C GLN A 259 15.46 6.98 -19.04
N LEU A 260 15.36 7.69 -17.89
CA LEU A 260 16.47 7.59 -16.95
C LEU A 260 16.58 6.08 -16.70
N PRO A 261 17.69 5.48 -17.02
CA PRO A 261 17.83 4.08 -16.66
C PRO A 261 17.57 4.02 -15.17
N LEU A 262 16.55 3.26 -14.76
CA LEU A 262 16.63 2.60 -13.47
C LEU A 262 18.09 2.12 -13.38
N PRO A 263 18.76 2.22 -12.22
CA PRO A 263 20.05 1.60 -12.07
C PRO A 263 19.93 0.25 -12.77
N THR A 264 20.61 0.14 -13.90
CA THR A 264 20.52 -1.10 -14.66
C THR A 264 21.04 -2.19 -13.74
N PRO A 265 20.63 -3.41 -13.91
CA PRO A 265 21.24 -4.50 -13.18
C PRO A 265 22.79 -4.43 -13.10
N SER A 266 23.45 -3.83 -14.10
CA SER A 266 24.89 -3.58 -14.09
C SER A 266 25.38 -2.53 -13.07
N ASP A 267 24.52 -1.68 -12.54
CA ASP A 267 24.89 -0.65 -11.56
C ASP A 267 24.94 -1.19 -10.12
N TYR A 268 24.44 -2.39 -9.89
CA TYR A 268 24.63 -3.09 -8.64
C TYR A 268 25.93 -3.90 -8.70
N ALA A 269 26.79 -3.70 -7.73
CA ALA A 269 28.09 -4.41 -7.64
C ALA A 269 27.93 -5.94 -7.61
N PHE A 270 26.77 -6.43 -7.28
CA PHE A 270 26.39 -7.83 -7.31
C PHE A 270 24.92 -8.00 -7.71
N GLN A 271 24.73 -9.02 -8.57
CA GLN A 271 23.41 -9.54 -8.89
C GLN A 271 23.40 -11.02 -8.60
N GLY A 272 22.54 -11.44 -7.74
CA GLY A 272 22.34 -12.84 -7.44
C GLY A 272 20.87 -13.11 -7.21
N GLY A 273 20.45 -14.30 -7.50
CA GLY A 273 19.06 -14.70 -7.31
C GLY A 273 18.94 -16.20 -7.29
N MET A 274 17.82 -16.66 -6.83
CA MET A 274 17.48 -18.06 -6.78
C MET A 274 16.21 -18.28 -7.62
N GLN A 275 16.30 -19.20 -8.56
CA GLN A 275 15.19 -19.56 -9.43
C GLN A 275 14.93 -21.06 -9.36
N ALA A 276 13.70 -21.43 -9.11
CA ALA A 276 13.30 -22.84 -9.18
C ALA A 276 13.28 -23.29 -10.66
N SER A 277 13.65 -24.53 -10.90
CA SER A 277 13.66 -25.16 -12.23
C SER A 277 13.03 -26.54 -12.24
N SER A 278 12.72 -27.03 -13.43
CA SER A 278 12.20 -28.40 -13.61
C SER A 278 13.15 -29.47 -13.09
N GLU A 279 14.45 -29.21 -13.07
CA GLU A 279 15.47 -30.14 -12.60
C GLU A 279 15.40 -30.45 -11.11
N LEU A 280 14.81 -29.54 -10.34
CA LEU A 280 14.62 -29.67 -8.90
C LEU A 280 13.30 -30.36 -8.51
N VAL A 281 12.39 -30.59 -9.48
CA VAL A 281 11.11 -31.26 -9.21
C VAL A 281 11.33 -32.68 -8.74
N GLY A 282 10.74 -33.03 -7.61
CA GLY A 282 10.84 -34.36 -7.01
C GLY A 282 12.22 -34.72 -6.42
N ARG A 283 13.16 -33.78 -6.36
CA ARG A 283 14.52 -34.04 -5.87
C ARG A 283 14.63 -34.14 -4.34
N GLY A 284 13.58 -33.73 -3.64
CA GLY A 284 13.57 -33.74 -2.18
C GLY A 284 14.46 -32.63 -1.55
N TYR A 285 14.41 -32.59 -0.23
CA TYR A 285 14.99 -31.52 0.57
C TYR A 285 16.51 -31.34 0.35
N ASN A 286 17.30 -32.41 0.39
CA ASN A 286 18.77 -32.30 0.33
C ASN A 286 19.26 -31.65 -0.97
N ALA A 287 18.67 -32.00 -2.09
CA ALA A 287 19.04 -31.41 -3.38
C ALA A 287 18.64 -29.92 -3.48
N ILE A 288 17.47 -29.57 -2.95
CA ILE A 288 17.02 -28.18 -2.89
C ILE A 288 17.94 -27.37 -1.98
N HIS A 289 18.29 -27.89 -0.82
CA HIS A 289 19.20 -27.20 0.10
C HIS A 289 20.60 -27.02 -0.51
N GLU A 290 21.15 -28.04 -1.15
CA GLU A 290 22.44 -27.92 -1.80
C GLU A 290 22.42 -26.88 -2.92
N TYR A 291 21.40 -26.86 -3.75
CA TYR A 291 21.20 -25.82 -4.76
C TYR A 291 21.16 -24.42 -4.14
N MET A 292 20.40 -24.22 -3.08
CA MET A 292 20.32 -22.93 -2.38
C MET A 292 21.69 -22.50 -1.84
N ARG A 293 22.46 -23.44 -1.29
CA ARG A 293 23.81 -23.18 -0.75
C ARG A 293 24.81 -22.74 -1.82
N THR A 294 24.72 -23.29 -3.01
CA THR A 294 25.60 -22.86 -4.13
C THR A 294 25.35 -21.42 -4.55
N LEU A 295 24.22 -20.84 -4.17
CA LEU A 295 23.84 -19.45 -4.45
C LEU A 295 23.95 -18.52 -3.22
N GLY A 296 24.51 -19.01 -2.13
CA GLY A 296 24.73 -18.21 -0.91
C GLY A 296 23.55 -18.15 0.03
N TRP A 297 22.57 -19.02 -0.14
CA TRP A 297 21.42 -19.12 0.75
C TRP A 297 21.54 -20.33 1.66
N ASP A 298 21.11 -20.18 2.90
CA ASP A 298 21.10 -21.24 3.89
C ASP A 298 19.66 -21.64 4.20
N TYR A 299 19.35 -22.91 4.02
CA TYR A 299 18.09 -23.51 4.35
C TYR A 299 18.26 -24.47 5.53
N SER A 300 18.84 -23.98 6.60
CA SER A 300 19.13 -24.75 7.81
C SER A 300 18.07 -24.64 8.91
N GLU A 301 17.10 -23.74 8.77
CA GLU A 301 16.02 -23.56 9.74
C GLU A 301 14.70 -24.12 9.20
N HIS A 302 14.57 -25.44 9.25
CA HIS A 302 13.38 -26.16 8.78
C HIS A 302 13.15 -27.45 9.59
N PRO A 303 11.94 -28.03 9.56
CA PRO A 303 11.59 -29.19 10.39
C PRO A 303 12.45 -30.42 10.16
N ASN A 304 12.86 -30.72 8.93
CA ASN A 304 13.61 -31.93 8.60
C ASN A 304 15.06 -31.98 9.16
N ILE A 305 15.62 -30.88 9.68
CA ILE A 305 16.90 -30.89 10.39
C ILE A 305 16.78 -31.57 11.76
N SER A 306 15.60 -31.49 12.35
CA SER A 306 15.37 -32.03 13.66
C SER A 306 15.35 -33.55 13.65
N LYS A 307 16.03 -34.16 14.61
CA LYS A 307 15.90 -35.60 14.87
C LYS A 307 14.70 -35.95 15.76
N ASN A 308 13.95 -34.95 16.17
CA ASN A 308 12.81 -35.11 17.06
C ASN A 308 11.48 -35.04 16.30
N ASP A 309 10.42 -35.41 16.95
CA ASP A 309 9.08 -35.50 16.38
C ASP A 309 8.65 -34.19 15.73
N HIS A 310 8.56 -34.21 14.43
CA HIS A 310 7.94 -33.19 13.60
C HIS A 310 6.93 -33.90 12.68
N TYR A 311 6.08 -33.14 12.02
CA TYR A 311 5.16 -33.71 11.05
C TYR A 311 5.96 -34.40 9.93
N ASP A 312 5.70 -35.68 9.72
CA ASP A 312 6.40 -36.50 8.73
C ASP A 312 5.80 -36.23 7.33
N GLY A 313 6.30 -35.21 6.68
CA GLY A 313 5.80 -34.77 5.39
C GLY A 313 6.78 -33.89 4.62
N VAL A 314 6.33 -33.40 3.49
CA VAL A 314 7.13 -32.51 2.63
C VAL A 314 7.07 -31.08 3.17
N HIS A 315 8.22 -30.50 3.50
CA HIS A 315 8.33 -29.14 4.01
C HIS A 315 8.85 -28.13 2.96
N CYS A 316 9.54 -28.61 1.95
CA CYS A 316 9.93 -27.80 0.80
C CYS A 316 9.95 -28.65 -0.46
N GLU A 317 9.33 -28.17 -1.50
CA GLU A 317 9.32 -28.81 -2.81
C GLU A 317 9.39 -27.75 -3.93
N VAL A 318 9.83 -28.19 -5.10
CA VAL A 318 9.72 -27.39 -6.31
C VAL A 318 8.53 -27.89 -7.13
N ILE A 319 7.64 -27.01 -7.46
CA ILE A 319 6.46 -27.30 -8.29
C ILE A 319 6.34 -26.28 -9.43
N PHE A 320 5.65 -26.67 -10.50
CA PHE A 320 5.21 -25.72 -11.51
C PHE A 320 3.93 -25.01 -11.04
N ASP A 321 3.96 -23.69 -10.97
CA ASP A 321 2.79 -22.89 -10.63
C ASP A 321 2.05 -22.47 -11.90
N PRO A 322 0.83 -22.96 -12.14
CA PRO A 322 0.10 -22.68 -13.37
C PRO A 322 -0.42 -21.23 -13.45
N ILE A 323 -0.48 -20.50 -12.35
CA ILE A 323 -0.89 -19.10 -12.32
C ILE A 323 0.28 -18.20 -12.69
N LEU A 324 1.45 -18.46 -12.11
CA LEU A 324 2.67 -17.70 -12.37
C LEU A 324 3.38 -18.18 -13.65
N GLN A 325 2.97 -19.33 -14.22
CA GLN A 325 3.59 -19.95 -15.40
C GLN A 325 5.09 -20.19 -15.24
N GLN A 326 5.51 -20.61 -14.04
CA GLN A 326 6.92 -20.85 -13.72
C GLN A 326 7.07 -21.88 -12.59
N TYR A 327 8.28 -22.44 -12.47
CA TYR A 327 8.63 -23.25 -11.31
C TYR A 327 8.83 -22.37 -10.09
N ILE A 328 8.39 -22.84 -8.92
CA ILE A 328 8.50 -22.12 -7.65
C ILE A 328 8.98 -23.05 -6.54
N PHE A 329 9.64 -22.48 -5.53
CA PHE A 329 9.82 -23.13 -4.25
C PHE A 329 8.54 -23.00 -3.42
N LYS A 330 8.03 -24.12 -2.95
CA LYS A 330 6.85 -24.16 -2.09
C LYS A 330 7.29 -24.57 -0.69
N PHE A 331 7.18 -23.66 0.26
CA PHE A 331 7.47 -23.90 1.68
C PHE A 331 6.16 -24.28 2.39
N ILE A 332 6.20 -25.35 3.18
CA ILE A 332 5.03 -25.94 3.81
C ILE A 332 5.30 -26.04 5.31
N ASN A 333 4.41 -25.46 6.13
CA ASN A 333 4.31 -25.72 7.54
C ASN A 333 2.98 -26.43 7.82
N HIS A 334 3.04 -27.55 8.52
CA HIS A 334 1.86 -28.34 8.83
C HIS A 334 1.27 -27.88 10.17
N ALA A 335 -0.01 -27.58 10.17
CA ALA A 335 -0.75 -27.28 11.38
C ALA A 335 -1.17 -28.59 12.08
N SER A 336 -0.31 -29.12 12.93
CA SER A 336 -0.58 -30.29 13.74
C SER A 336 -0.55 -29.91 15.22
N THR A 337 -1.45 -30.51 16.00
CA THR A 337 -1.43 -30.40 17.47
C THR A 337 -0.51 -31.42 18.13
N GLU A 338 -0.12 -32.45 17.40
CA GLU A 338 0.68 -33.56 17.92
C GLU A 338 2.15 -33.44 17.56
N ALA A 339 2.46 -32.86 16.39
CA ALA A 339 3.82 -32.64 15.93
C ALA A 339 3.93 -31.24 15.31
N LEU A 340 4.77 -30.38 15.89
CA LEU A 340 4.99 -29.03 15.41
C LEU A 340 6.18 -29.00 14.44
N ASP A 341 6.00 -28.30 13.34
CA ASP A 341 7.05 -28.03 12.36
C ASP A 341 8.06 -27.02 12.96
N SER A 342 8.89 -27.49 13.87
CA SER A 342 9.91 -26.69 14.55
C SER A 342 11.30 -27.01 14.01
N ASP A 343 12.08 -25.99 13.74
CA ASP A 343 13.48 -26.08 13.25
C ASP A 343 14.47 -26.64 14.28
N ARG A 344 14.10 -26.77 15.56
CA ARG A 344 15.03 -27.10 16.63
C ARG A 344 14.75 -28.43 17.33
N GLY A 345 13.83 -29.22 16.83
CA GLY A 345 13.53 -30.52 17.41
C GLY A 345 13.06 -30.48 18.85
N ARG A 346 12.53 -29.37 19.27
CA ARG A 346 11.80 -29.20 20.50
C ARG A 346 10.38 -28.86 20.14
N LEU A 347 9.43 -29.36 20.86
CA LEU A 347 8.08 -28.82 20.89
C LEU A 347 8.16 -27.40 21.44
N LEU A 348 8.64 -26.48 20.62
CA LEU A 348 8.54 -25.06 20.93
C LEU A 348 7.12 -24.65 20.65
N SER A 349 6.33 -24.53 21.70
CA SER A 349 4.94 -24.09 21.63
C SER A 349 4.75 -22.66 21.06
N ASP A 350 5.85 -21.93 20.88
CA ASP A 350 5.80 -20.52 20.47
C ASP A 350 6.06 -20.28 18.98
N ARG A 351 6.61 -21.27 18.24
CA ARG A 351 6.92 -21.08 16.83
C ARG A 351 7.03 -22.36 16.01
N GLN A 352 6.71 -22.23 14.74
CA GLN A 352 7.05 -23.17 13.68
C GLN A 352 7.90 -22.41 12.66
N ARG A 353 8.92 -23.07 12.11
CA ARG A 353 9.86 -22.40 11.21
C ARG A 353 10.20 -23.28 10.01
N ASN A 354 10.15 -22.65 8.85
CA ASN A 354 10.55 -23.21 7.58
C ASN A 354 11.13 -22.06 6.76
N GLU A 355 12.38 -21.73 7.03
CA GLU A 355 13.01 -20.48 6.66
C GLU A 355 14.32 -20.68 5.90
N MET A 356 14.44 -19.95 4.80
CA MET A 356 15.66 -19.76 4.06
C MET A 356 16.22 -18.36 4.36
N LYS A 357 17.52 -18.24 4.56
CA LYS A 357 18.18 -16.97 4.85
C LYS A 357 19.48 -16.80 4.05
N SER A 358 19.95 -15.56 3.89
CA SER A 358 21.28 -15.30 3.34
C SER A 358 22.38 -15.81 4.29
N GLN A 359 23.46 -16.36 3.73
CA GLN A 359 24.62 -16.75 4.51
C GLN A 359 25.39 -15.52 4.97
N THR A 360 25.89 -15.58 6.20
CA THR A 360 26.64 -14.49 6.84
C THR A 360 28.14 -14.62 6.72
N ASN A 361 28.64 -15.68 6.08
CA ASN A 361 30.07 -15.89 5.91
C ASN A 361 30.69 -14.93 4.87
N ARG A 362 32.00 -14.74 4.92
CA ARG A 362 32.74 -13.77 4.09
C ARG A 362 32.58 -13.97 2.58
N ASN A 363 32.27 -15.16 2.12
CA ASN A 363 32.12 -15.46 0.70
C ASN A 363 30.79 -14.92 0.14
N TRP A 364 29.83 -14.64 1.03
CA TRP A 364 28.46 -14.21 0.66
C TRP A 364 28.07 -12.88 1.28
N HIS A 365 29.07 -12.07 1.69
CA HIS A 365 28.79 -10.75 2.28
C HIS A 365 27.96 -9.82 1.38
N HIS A 366 28.03 -10.01 0.08
CA HIS A 366 27.25 -9.24 -0.90
C HIS A 366 25.74 -9.56 -0.91
N LEU A 367 25.31 -10.64 -0.27
CA LEU A 367 23.89 -10.91 -0.03
C LEU A 367 23.36 -10.19 1.22
N ASN A 368 24.24 -9.51 1.95
CA ASN A 368 23.90 -8.78 3.16
C ASN A 368 24.16 -7.29 2.93
N GLY A 369 23.21 -6.45 3.29
CA GLY A 369 23.36 -5.00 3.20
C GLY A 369 24.28 -4.46 4.27
N ASN A 370 25.15 -3.51 3.91
CA ASN A 370 25.94 -2.77 4.87
C ASN A 370 25.34 -1.37 5.11
N TRP A 371 25.80 -0.72 6.16
CA TRP A 371 25.41 0.65 6.45
C TRP A 371 25.77 1.58 5.28
N ASN A 372 24.81 2.41 4.86
CA ASN A 372 24.92 3.31 3.70
C ASN A 372 25.01 2.65 2.33
N GLU A 373 24.70 1.37 2.20
CA GLU A 373 24.59 0.70 0.92
C GLU A 373 23.11 0.55 0.49
N TRP A 374 22.87 0.73 -0.79
CA TRP A 374 21.59 0.42 -1.40
C TRP A 374 21.45 -1.07 -1.63
N GLN A 375 20.34 -1.62 -1.16
CA GLN A 375 19.96 -3.00 -1.37
C GLN A 375 18.61 -3.06 -2.08
N ARG A 376 18.55 -3.84 -3.14
CA ARG A 376 17.29 -4.18 -3.79
C ARG A 376 17.04 -5.66 -3.66
N LEU A 377 15.93 -6.01 -3.01
CA LEU A 377 15.43 -7.37 -2.92
C LEU A 377 14.14 -7.44 -3.73
N GLU A 378 14.12 -8.34 -4.70
CA GLU A 378 12.96 -8.54 -5.56
C GLU A 378 12.62 -10.03 -5.60
N TRP A 379 11.39 -10.34 -5.28
CA TRP A 379 10.88 -11.70 -5.36
C TRP A 379 9.37 -11.69 -5.60
N LYS A 380 8.86 -12.81 -6.07
CA LYS A 380 7.43 -13.05 -6.19
C LYS A 380 7.03 -14.12 -5.19
N PHE A 381 5.93 -13.92 -4.49
CA PHE A 381 5.36 -14.93 -3.62
C PHE A 381 3.85 -15.03 -3.82
N ARG A 382 3.30 -16.18 -3.48
CA ARG A 382 1.88 -16.43 -3.49
C ARG A 382 1.47 -17.09 -2.18
N ILE A 383 0.41 -16.54 -1.57
CA ILE A 383 -0.27 -17.14 -0.44
C ILE A 383 -1.45 -17.94 -1.01
N PRO A 384 -1.50 -19.26 -0.86
CA PRO A 384 -2.57 -20.07 -1.44
C PRO A 384 -3.91 -19.85 -0.75
N LYS A 385 -5.00 -20.15 -1.48
CA LYS A 385 -6.34 -20.19 -0.89
C LYS A 385 -6.35 -21.17 0.28
N GLY A 386 -6.94 -20.79 1.40
CA GLY A 386 -6.99 -21.62 2.61
C GLY A 386 -5.81 -21.43 3.56
N PHE A 387 -4.80 -20.65 3.19
CA PHE A 387 -3.74 -20.30 4.14
C PHE A 387 -4.31 -19.66 5.41
N GLN A 388 -3.90 -20.19 6.57
CA GLN A 388 -4.36 -19.72 7.87
C GLN A 388 -3.19 -19.04 8.63
N PRO A 389 -3.17 -17.72 8.72
CA PRO A 389 -2.21 -17.01 9.54
C PRO A 389 -2.54 -17.17 11.04
N THR A 390 -1.58 -16.80 11.89
CA THR A 390 -1.78 -16.77 13.33
C THR A 390 -2.23 -15.39 13.80
N THR A 391 -2.74 -15.32 15.03
CA THR A 391 -3.09 -14.05 15.68
C THR A 391 -1.86 -13.21 16.02
N LYS A 392 -0.72 -13.86 16.32
CA LYS A 392 0.52 -13.16 16.71
C LYS A 392 1.31 -12.70 15.50
N PHE A 393 1.95 -13.59 14.79
CA PHE A 393 2.67 -13.29 13.56
C PHE A 393 2.95 -14.57 12.75
N CYS A 394 3.03 -14.40 11.44
CA CYS A 394 3.56 -15.40 10.53
C CYS A 394 4.39 -14.64 9.49
N HIS A 395 5.71 -14.63 9.66
CA HIS A 395 6.61 -13.90 8.77
C HIS A 395 6.76 -14.63 7.44
N LEU A 396 6.48 -13.92 6.36
CA LEU A 396 6.75 -14.37 4.99
C LEU A 396 8.14 -13.93 4.53
N HIS A 397 8.62 -12.81 5.07
CA HIS A 397 9.93 -12.25 4.83
C HIS A 397 10.37 -11.39 6.00
N GLN A 398 11.66 -11.39 6.28
CA GLN A 398 12.25 -10.51 7.29
C GLN A 398 13.63 -10.03 6.89
N LEU A 399 13.92 -8.77 7.20
CA LEU A 399 15.26 -8.21 7.23
C LEU A 399 15.68 -8.05 8.68
N LYS A 400 16.85 -8.55 9.03
CA LYS A 400 17.33 -8.55 10.40
C LYS A 400 18.78 -8.10 10.45
N ALA A 401 19.14 -7.28 11.45
CA ALA A 401 20.51 -6.91 11.69
C ALA A 401 21.33 -8.16 12.10
N GLN A 402 22.56 -8.24 11.61
CA GLN A 402 23.49 -9.31 11.99
C GLN A 402 24.15 -9.01 13.33
N GLU A 403 24.44 -7.73 13.57
CA GLU A 403 25.15 -7.24 14.77
C GLU A 403 24.36 -6.12 15.43
N GLY A 404 24.75 -5.73 16.64
CA GLY A 404 24.08 -4.71 17.42
C GLY A 404 22.75 -5.20 18.02
N ASN A 405 21.72 -4.39 17.94
CA ASN A 405 20.37 -4.78 18.39
C ASN A 405 19.71 -5.71 17.37
N ASN A 406 20.05 -6.98 17.41
CA ASN A 406 19.54 -8.01 16.52
C ASN A 406 18.43 -8.87 17.13
N GLY A 407 17.82 -8.43 18.24
CA GLY A 407 16.77 -9.15 18.92
C GLY A 407 15.48 -9.24 18.10
N ALA A 408 15.13 -8.18 17.39
CA ALA A 408 13.97 -8.10 16.53
C ALA A 408 14.35 -7.85 15.07
N PRO A 409 13.51 -8.27 14.08
CA PRO A 409 13.71 -7.92 12.69
C PRO A 409 13.54 -6.41 12.48
N LEU A 410 14.32 -5.83 11.59
CA LEU A 410 14.18 -4.43 11.16
C LEU A 410 12.89 -4.22 10.36
N ILE A 411 12.64 -5.12 9.42
CA ILE A 411 11.44 -5.11 8.58
C ILE A 411 10.91 -6.53 8.47
N THR A 412 9.59 -6.68 8.60
CA THR A 412 8.92 -7.95 8.31
C THR A 412 7.74 -7.76 7.38
N ILE A 413 7.53 -8.74 6.51
CA ILE A 413 6.27 -8.96 5.83
C ILE A 413 5.60 -10.12 6.55
N SER A 414 4.48 -9.85 7.21
CA SER A 414 3.80 -10.82 8.06
C SER A 414 2.34 -10.96 7.71
N THR A 415 1.84 -12.18 7.79
CA THR A 415 0.39 -12.41 7.77
C THR A 415 -0.13 -12.49 9.19
N ARG A 416 -1.36 -12.03 9.38
CA ARG A 416 -2.09 -12.09 10.67
C ARG A 416 -3.57 -12.33 10.46
N CYS A 417 -4.23 -12.83 11.50
CA CYS A 417 -5.68 -12.88 11.62
C CYS A 417 -6.11 -12.39 13.00
N ASP A 418 -7.42 -12.31 13.25
CA ASP A 418 -7.98 -12.12 14.59
C ASP A 418 -8.08 -13.44 15.37
N GLU A 419 -8.63 -13.38 16.58
CA GLU A 419 -8.78 -14.53 17.48
C GLU A 419 -9.71 -15.62 16.92
N ASN A 420 -10.60 -15.24 16.00
CA ASN A 420 -11.51 -16.17 15.33
C ASN A 420 -10.92 -16.76 14.05
N GLY A 421 -9.70 -16.38 13.68
CA GLY A 421 -9.08 -16.77 12.41
C GLY A 421 -9.55 -15.95 11.21
N ASP A 422 -10.37 -14.92 11.45
CA ASP A 422 -10.86 -14.00 10.44
C ASP A 422 -9.93 -12.77 10.29
N ASN A 423 -10.31 -11.81 9.46
CA ASN A 423 -9.53 -10.60 9.23
C ASN A 423 -8.08 -10.86 8.79
N LYS A 424 -7.91 -11.84 7.91
CA LYS A 424 -6.61 -12.20 7.36
C LYS A 424 -6.01 -11.02 6.60
N ARG A 425 -4.79 -10.66 6.93
CA ARG A 425 -4.09 -9.50 6.36
C ARG A 425 -2.61 -9.75 6.22
N VAL A 426 -1.99 -9.08 5.26
CA VAL A 426 -0.55 -8.96 5.13
C VAL A 426 -0.14 -7.59 5.70
N GLN A 427 0.87 -7.56 6.52
CA GLN A 427 1.41 -6.35 7.13
C GLN A 427 2.89 -6.24 6.85
N VAL A 428 3.33 -5.06 6.44
CA VAL A 428 4.74 -4.69 6.46
C VAL A 428 4.99 -3.96 7.77
N ILE A 429 5.84 -4.51 8.61
CA ILE A 429 6.11 -4.02 9.95
C ILE A 429 7.58 -3.62 10.02
N HIS A 430 7.83 -2.41 10.46
CA HIS A 430 9.14 -1.92 10.86
C HIS A 430 9.20 -1.90 12.38
N THR A 431 10.17 -2.59 12.92
CA THR A 431 10.47 -2.51 14.34
C THR A 431 11.52 -1.41 14.48
N GLY A 432 11.10 -0.24 14.96
CA GLY A 432 12.03 0.84 15.28
C GLY A 432 13.06 0.39 16.30
N ASP A 433 14.19 1.07 16.35
CA ASP A 433 15.13 0.90 17.46
C ASP A 433 14.38 1.16 18.77
N THR A 434 14.20 0.13 19.59
CA THR A 434 13.70 0.23 20.96
C THR A 434 14.85 0.51 21.89
#